data_eb5935268ec1bc4ca4cb4bc8772f9e74
#
_entry.id   eb5935268ec1bc4ca4cb4bc8772f9e74
#
_cell.length_a   1.000
_cell.length_b   1.000
_cell.length_c   1.000
_cell.angle_alpha   90.00
_cell.angle_beta   90.00
_cell.angle_gamma   90.00
#
_symmetry.space_group_name_H-M   'P 1'
#
loop_
_entity.id
_entity.type
_entity.pdbx_description
1 polymer ?
#
loop_
_entity_poly.entity_id
_entity_poly.type
_entity_poly.pdbx_seq_one_letter_code
_entity_poly.pdbx_strand_id
1 'polypeptide(L)'
;MKMTFRWYGSQADPIPLKYIKQIPGMTGLMGLLDRPAGVVWEPEEIKALVDEVHEAGLELEVIESVNVHEDIKTGLPARDEYIQNYIDTIRNLARYGIKVIVYNFMPVFDWLRTD
;
A
#
# COMPACT_ATOMS: atom_id res chain seq x y z
N MET A 1 -12.26 -9.42 15.01
CA MET A 1 -11.93 -8.22 14.19
C MET A 1 -10.58 -7.68 14.62
N LYS A 2 -9.70 -7.43 13.66
CA LYS A 2 -8.39 -6.81 13.93
C LYS A 2 -8.48 -5.30 13.75
N MET A 3 -7.85 -4.57 14.67
CA MET A 3 -7.72 -3.12 14.58
C MET A 3 -6.42 -2.78 13.86
N THR A 4 -6.48 -1.91 12.85
CA THR A 4 -5.31 -1.45 12.12
C THR A 4 -5.22 0.07 12.19
N PHE A 5 -4.00 0.58 12.16
CA PHE A 5 -3.72 2.01 12.12
C PHE A 5 -3.09 2.37 10.78
N ARG A 6 -3.58 3.42 10.15
CA ARG A 6 -3.03 3.90 8.89
C ARG A 6 -1.72 4.64 9.11
N TRP A 7 -0.69 4.25 8.39
CA TRP A 7 0.64 4.84 8.53
C TRP A 7 1.27 5.08 7.16
N TYR A 8 1.74 6.28 6.94
CA TYR A 8 2.23 6.73 5.62
C TYR A 8 3.73 6.48 5.40
N GLY A 9 4.39 5.79 6.29
CA GLY A 9 5.83 5.52 6.20
C GLY A 9 6.66 6.51 7.03
N SER A 10 7.88 6.09 7.36
CA SER A 10 8.78 6.86 8.22
C SER A 10 9.19 8.22 7.63
N GLN A 11 9.09 8.36 6.32
CA GLN A 11 9.46 9.62 5.65
C GLN A 11 8.31 10.63 5.59
N ALA A 12 7.07 10.16 5.62
CA ALA A 12 5.90 11.01 5.38
C ALA A 12 5.01 11.20 6.61
N ASP A 13 5.04 10.25 7.55
CA ASP A 13 4.15 10.28 8.71
C ASP A 13 4.87 10.88 9.93
N PRO A 14 4.27 11.88 10.58
CA PRO A 14 4.85 12.46 11.79
C PRO A 14 4.74 11.55 13.01
N ILE A 15 3.90 10.50 12.94
CA ILE A 15 3.68 9.58 14.07
C ILE A 15 4.62 8.39 13.96
N PRO A 16 5.57 8.21 14.90
CA PRO A 16 6.45 7.04 14.89
C PRO A 16 5.69 5.75 15.23
N LEU A 17 6.15 4.63 14.68
CA LEU A 17 5.55 3.31 14.92
C LEU A 17 5.49 2.95 16.41
N LYS A 18 6.47 3.37 17.20
CA LYS A 18 6.48 3.13 18.65
C LYS A 18 5.27 3.71 19.36
N TYR A 19 4.72 4.81 18.87
CA TYR A 19 3.52 5.42 19.46
C TYR A 19 2.27 4.63 19.09
N ILE A 20 2.20 4.13 17.86
CA ILE A 20 1.09 3.27 17.41
C ILE A 20 1.06 1.99 18.26
N LYS A 21 2.22 1.41 18.52
CA LYS A 21 2.33 0.20 19.33
C LYS A 21 1.82 0.39 20.78
N GLN A 22 1.83 1.61 21.29
CA GLN A 22 1.34 1.91 22.63
C GLN A 22 -0.19 1.89 22.74
N ILE A 23 -0.92 1.91 21.62
CA ILE A 23 -2.38 1.86 21.64
C ILE A 23 -2.82 0.44 22.03
N PRO A 24 -3.61 0.28 23.12
CA PRO A 24 -4.05 -1.05 23.56
C PRO A 24 -4.84 -1.76 22.46
N GLY A 25 -4.48 -3.02 22.20
CA GLY A 25 -5.13 -3.84 21.19
C GLY A 25 -4.73 -3.54 19.73
N MET A 26 -3.85 -2.58 19.51
CA MET A 26 -3.36 -2.26 18.17
C MET A 26 -2.19 -3.17 17.82
N THR A 27 -2.39 -4.03 16.83
CA THR A 27 -1.35 -4.98 16.38
C THR A 27 -1.05 -4.86 14.90
N GLY A 28 -1.92 -4.26 14.11
CA GLY A 28 -1.81 -4.20 12.67
C GLY A 28 -1.64 -2.80 12.12
N LEU A 29 -1.07 -2.73 10.93
CA LEU A 29 -0.95 -1.48 10.17
C LEU A 29 -1.59 -1.62 8.80
N MET A 30 -2.14 -0.52 8.33
CA MET A 30 -2.44 -0.27 6.94
C MET A 30 -1.35 0.67 6.40
N GLY A 31 -0.54 0.17 5.49
CA GLY A 31 0.61 0.91 4.95
C GLY A 31 0.57 1.05 3.44
N LEU A 32 1.56 1.76 2.91
CA LEU A 32 1.73 1.94 1.48
C LEU A 32 3.21 2.12 1.13
N LEU A 33 3.52 1.96 -0.15
CA LEU A 33 4.76 2.42 -0.75
C LEU A 33 4.48 3.58 -1.69
N ASP A 34 5.28 4.61 -1.61
CA ASP A 34 5.19 5.75 -2.53
C ASP A 34 5.87 5.40 -3.85
N ARG A 35 5.08 4.88 -4.77
CA ARG A 35 5.54 4.48 -6.11
C ARG A 35 4.58 5.04 -7.17
N PRO A 36 5.10 5.43 -8.34
CA PRO A 36 4.23 5.84 -9.44
C PRO A 36 3.22 4.75 -9.83
N ALA A 37 2.03 5.15 -10.23
CA ALA A 37 1.04 4.22 -10.74
C ALA A 37 1.58 3.44 -11.93
N GLY A 38 1.28 2.14 -12.01
CA GLY A 38 1.72 1.27 -13.09
C GLY A 38 3.11 0.66 -12.94
N VAL A 39 3.88 1.10 -11.94
CA VAL A 39 5.20 0.54 -11.64
C VAL A 39 5.05 -0.69 -10.74
N VAL A 40 5.79 -1.76 -11.03
CA VAL A 40 5.80 -2.95 -10.17
C VAL A 40 6.46 -2.62 -8.83
N TRP A 41 5.82 -3.03 -7.74
CA TRP A 41 6.42 -2.96 -6.41
C TRP A 41 7.39 -4.13 -6.25
N GLU A 42 8.68 -3.81 -6.18
CA GLU A 42 9.72 -4.82 -6.11
C GLU A 42 9.74 -5.55 -4.76
N PRO A 43 10.08 -6.85 -4.74
CA PRO A 43 10.10 -7.63 -3.51
C PRO A 43 10.96 -7.03 -2.40
N GLU A 44 12.11 -6.47 -2.75
CA GLU A 44 13.04 -5.86 -1.79
C GLU A 44 12.43 -4.65 -1.07
N GLU A 45 11.66 -3.85 -1.78
CA GLU A 45 10.99 -2.67 -1.22
C GLU A 45 9.86 -3.08 -0.29
N ILE A 46 9.09 -4.08 -0.67
CA ILE A 46 8.02 -4.65 0.14
C ILE A 46 8.63 -5.26 1.42
N LYS A 47 9.72 -6.01 1.26
CA LYS A 47 10.42 -6.61 2.39
C LYS A 47 10.91 -5.56 3.38
N ALA A 48 11.50 -4.48 2.89
CA ALA A 48 11.97 -3.39 3.75
C ALA A 48 10.84 -2.79 4.58
N LEU A 49 9.67 -2.56 3.97
CA LEU A 49 8.49 -2.06 4.67
C LEU A 49 7.99 -3.06 5.72
N VAL A 50 7.87 -4.33 5.35
CA VAL A 50 7.42 -5.40 6.25
C VAL A 50 8.38 -5.54 7.44
N ASP A 51 9.68 -5.53 7.19
CA ASP A 51 10.69 -5.66 8.24
C ASP A 51 10.66 -4.46 9.20
N GLU A 52 10.51 -3.24 8.69
CA GLU A 52 10.38 -2.04 9.51
C GLU A 52 9.18 -2.12 10.45
N VAL A 53 8.05 -2.59 9.95
CA VAL A 53 6.82 -2.76 10.73
C VAL A 53 6.99 -3.86 11.78
N HIS A 54 7.60 -4.99 11.41
CA HIS A 54 7.85 -6.10 12.32
C HIS A 54 8.82 -5.73 13.45
N GLU A 55 9.86 -4.96 13.16
CA GLU A 55 10.80 -4.46 14.17
C GLU A 55 10.10 -3.61 15.23
N ALA A 56 9.05 -2.91 14.86
CA ALA A 56 8.24 -2.15 15.82
C ALA A 56 7.24 -3.01 16.60
N GLY A 57 7.20 -4.33 16.35
CA GLY A 57 6.27 -5.25 17.01
C GLY A 57 4.85 -5.21 16.46
N LEU A 58 4.68 -4.72 15.24
CA LEU A 58 3.41 -4.63 14.53
C LEU A 58 3.43 -5.54 13.30
N GLU A 59 2.25 -5.76 12.71
CA GLU A 59 2.12 -6.51 11.45
C GLU A 59 1.52 -5.63 10.35
N LEU A 60 2.07 -5.72 9.15
CA LEU A 60 1.51 -5.07 7.98
C LEU A 60 0.36 -5.94 7.45
N GLU A 61 -0.86 -5.54 7.75
CA GLU A 61 -2.07 -6.32 7.45
C GLU A 61 -2.70 -5.92 6.12
N VAL A 62 -2.66 -4.64 5.80
CA VAL A 62 -3.37 -4.06 4.66
C VAL A 62 -2.43 -3.12 3.91
N ILE A 63 -2.45 -3.22 2.60
CA ILE A 63 -1.84 -2.22 1.72
C ILE A 63 -2.94 -1.33 1.15
N GLU A 64 -2.78 -0.04 1.35
CA GLU A 64 -3.62 0.96 0.71
C GLU A 64 -2.91 1.53 -0.51
N SER A 65 -3.70 1.77 -1.55
CA SER A 65 -3.26 2.53 -2.71
C SER A 65 -2.10 1.90 -3.49
N VAL A 66 -2.26 0.62 -3.87
CA VAL A 66 -1.61 0.18 -5.10
C VAL A 66 -2.35 0.90 -6.22
N ASN A 67 -1.80 2.01 -6.68
CA ASN A 67 -2.50 2.90 -7.60
C ASN A 67 -2.73 2.24 -8.96
N VAL A 68 -3.97 2.31 -9.42
CA VAL A 68 -4.34 1.84 -10.76
C VAL A 68 -3.97 2.92 -11.77
N HIS A 69 -3.20 2.55 -12.80
CA HIS A 69 -2.76 3.49 -13.83
C HIS A 69 -3.96 4.01 -14.65
N GLU A 70 -3.89 5.28 -15.05
CA GLU A 70 -4.96 5.90 -15.85
C GLU A 70 -5.27 5.13 -17.13
N ASP A 71 -4.27 4.57 -17.80
CA ASP A 71 -4.46 3.80 -19.04
C ASP A 71 -5.33 2.56 -18.82
N ILE A 72 -5.31 1.97 -17.63
CA ILE A 72 -6.23 0.88 -17.27
C ILE A 72 -7.65 1.44 -17.13
N LYS A 73 -7.82 2.55 -16.40
CA LYS A 73 -9.12 3.16 -16.13
C LYS A 73 -9.82 3.62 -17.39
N THR A 74 -9.06 4.13 -18.34
CA THR A 74 -9.56 4.71 -19.59
C THR A 74 -9.48 3.76 -20.78
N GLY A 75 -8.88 2.57 -20.62
CA GLY A 75 -8.80 1.56 -21.67
C GLY A 75 -7.82 1.88 -22.80
N LEU A 76 -6.77 2.66 -22.53
CA LEU A 76 -5.77 3.02 -23.51
C LEU A 76 -4.86 1.82 -23.88
N PRO A 77 -4.12 1.89 -25.01
CA PRO A 77 -3.37 0.74 -25.54
C PRO A 77 -2.36 0.10 -24.58
N ALA A 78 -1.76 0.88 -23.67
CA ALA A 78 -0.80 0.35 -22.70
C ALA A 78 -1.44 -0.37 -21.49
N ARG A 79 -2.77 -0.45 -21.45
CA ARG A 79 -3.50 -1.04 -20.31
C ARG A 79 -3.06 -2.45 -19.95
N ASP A 80 -2.79 -3.29 -20.93
CA ASP A 80 -2.44 -4.69 -20.69
C ASP A 80 -1.10 -4.83 -19.96
N GLU A 81 -0.13 -4.00 -20.32
CA GLU A 81 1.17 -3.94 -19.61
C GLU A 81 0.98 -3.50 -18.17
N TYR A 82 0.21 -2.46 -17.93
CA TYR A 82 -0.04 -1.96 -16.58
C TYR A 82 -0.88 -2.93 -15.74
N ILE A 83 -1.81 -3.64 -16.35
CA ILE A 83 -2.56 -4.71 -15.67
C ILE A 83 -1.59 -5.82 -15.23
N GLN A 84 -0.66 -6.22 -16.11
CA GLN A 84 0.33 -7.24 -15.75
C GLN A 84 1.23 -6.77 -14.60
N ASN A 85 1.66 -5.52 -14.63
CA ASN A 85 2.45 -4.93 -13.55
C ASN A 85 1.67 -4.92 -12.23
N TYR A 86 0.38 -4.63 -12.28
CA TYR A 86 -0.49 -4.68 -11.10
C TYR A 86 -0.60 -6.09 -10.52
N ILE A 87 -0.76 -7.09 -11.39
CA ILE A 87 -0.80 -8.51 -11.00
C ILE A 87 0.54 -8.91 -10.35
N ASP A 88 1.66 -8.51 -10.91
CA ASP A 88 2.99 -8.81 -10.36
C ASP A 88 3.16 -8.16 -8.99
N THR A 89 2.68 -6.95 -8.79
CA THR A 89 2.67 -6.28 -7.48
C THR A 89 1.85 -7.06 -6.47
N ILE A 90 0.65 -7.50 -6.82
CA ILE A 90 -0.20 -8.31 -5.94
C ILE A 90 0.51 -9.61 -5.55
N ARG A 91 1.14 -10.29 -6.50
CA ARG A 91 1.90 -11.52 -6.24
C ARG A 91 3.06 -11.28 -5.28
N ASN A 92 3.79 -10.18 -5.49
CA ASN A 92 4.90 -9.82 -4.61
C ASN A 92 4.42 -9.53 -3.19
N LEU A 93 3.32 -8.79 -3.04
CA LEU A 93 2.70 -8.53 -1.75
C LEU A 93 2.24 -9.82 -1.06
N ALA A 94 1.63 -10.73 -1.81
CA ALA A 94 1.16 -12.01 -1.28
C ALA A 94 2.30 -12.86 -0.71
N ARG A 95 3.49 -12.79 -1.28
CA ARG A 95 4.69 -13.51 -0.78
C ARG A 95 5.06 -13.10 0.65
N TYR A 96 4.72 -11.88 1.05
CA TYR A 96 4.99 -11.35 2.38
C TYR A 96 3.78 -11.43 3.31
N GLY A 97 2.76 -12.21 2.92
CA GLY A 97 1.59 -12.47 3.76
C GLY A 97 0.53 -11.39 3.76
N ILE A 98 0.63 -10.40 2.89
CA ILE A 98 -0.36 -9.33 2.78
C ILE A 98 -1.54 -9.83 1.96
N LYS A 99 -2.73 -9.87 2.58
CA LYS A 99 -3.94 -10.46 1.99
C LYS A 99 -5.00 -9.45 1.62
N VAL A 100 -4.88 -8.21 2.07
CA VAL A 100 -5.88 -7.17 1.83
C VAL A 100 -5.21 -5.99 1.14
N ILE A 101 -5.74 -5.64 -0.02
CA ILE A 101 -5.29 -4.50 -0.82
C ILE A 101 -6.50 -3.60 -1.05
N VAL A 102 -6.36 -2.34 -0.69
CA VAL A 102 -7.37 -1.31 -0.95
C VAL A 102 -6.91 -0.50 -2.16
N TYR A 103 -7.78 -0.31 -3.10
CA TYR A 103 -7.50 0.48 -4.30
C TYR A 103 -8.66 1.44 -4.59
N ASN A 104 -8.38 2.44 -5.41
CA ASN A 104 -9.43 3.27 -5.98
C ASN A 104 -9.42 3.17 -7.51
N PHE A 105 -10.53 3.50 -8.11
CA PHE A 105 -10.71 3.46 -9.56
C PHE A 105 -11.45 4.72 -10.02
N MET A 106 -10.80 5.86 -9.85
CA MET A 106 -11.36 7.17 -10.20
C MET A 106 -10.65 7.72 -11.44
N PRO A 107 -11.28 7.61 -12.63
CA PRO A 107 -10.65 8.10 -13.86
C PRO A 107 -10.49 9.62 -13.83
N VAL A 108 -9.33 10.09 -14.29
CA VAL A 108 -8.96 11.51 -14.44
C VAL A 108 -8.77 12.24 -13.12
N PHE A 109 -9.74 12.18 -12.21
CA PHE A 109 -9.68 12.87 -10.90
C PHE A 109 -9.58 11.86 -9.77
N ASP A 110 -8.58 12.03 -8.91
CA ASP A 110 -8.30 11.17 -7.78
C ASP A 110 -7.99 12.03 -6.55
N TRP A 111 -8.54 11.66 -5.40
CA TRP A 111 -8.27 12.33 -4.12
C TRP A 111 -8.38 13.86 -4.13
N LEU A 112 -9.36 14.39 -4.85
CA LEU A 112 -9.60 15.83 -4.88
C LEU A 112 -10.54 16.27 -3.78
N ARG A 113 -10.30 17.47 -3.29
CA ARG A 113 -11.20 18.16 -2.37
C ARG A 113 -11.68 19.46 -3.01
N THR A 114 -12.92 19.78 -2.72
CA THR A 114 -13.48 21.11 -2.98
C THR A 114 -13.44 21.87 -1.66
N ASP A 115 -12.47 22.47 -1.29
CA ASP A 115 -12.28 23.18 -0.02
C ASP A 115 -13.49 23.44 0.86
#